data_0e5bb9626e16bdfb6166a6fe94e0d35b
#
_entry.id   0e5bb9626e16bdfb6166a6fe94e0d35b
#
_cell.length_a   1.000
_cell.length_b   1.000
_cell.length_c   1.000
_cell.angle_alpha   90.00
_cell.angle_beta   90.00
_cell.angle_gamma   90.00
#
_symmetry.space_group_name_H-M   'P 1'
#
loop_
_entity.id
_entity.type
_entity.pdbx_description
1 polymer ?
#
loop_
_entity_poly.entity_id
_entity_poly.type
_entity_poly.pdbx_seq_one_letter_code
_entity_poly.pdbx_strand_id
1 'polypeptide(L)'
;MSQHYDAIVIGAGAAGMMCASVAGQRGKSVLLIDHAAKLAEKIRISGGGRCNFTNLQAGPANYLSENPHFCKSALSRYTAQDFLNLVKKYRIAYHEKHKGQLFCDDSAEDIIRMLKSECDLGKVQWRMPCQVKEVQRTDAGYQVLTEQGIFSAAQLVIATGGLSIPKIGATDFSYQIARQFDLKIVEPRPALVPLTFDPKAWEPFVPMAGISLEVDIATGDKKNKTIFREDLLFTHRGLSGPAVLQISSFWQPGEAITVNLLPDVDLAEELIAGKGTIKKNIANHLATYVPARLAEGLLAANGIAGDAKIADLTDKRLRQLGDNMNRWQLIPNGSEGYRKAEVTRGGVDTRELSQQSMMVKNCPGLYFIGESVDVTGWLGGYNFQWAWSSGFAAGSAIES
;
A
#
# COMPACT_ATOMS: atom_id res chain seq x y z
N MET A 1 -22.33 27.13 -23.66
CA MET A 1 -21.17 26.70 -24.48
C MET A 1 -20.37 25.72 -23.65
N SER A 2 -20.09 24.50 -24.14
CA SER A 2 -19.20 23.56 -23.44
C SER A 2 -17.78 24.12 -23.46
N GLN A 3 -17.14 24.24 -22.29
CA GLN A 3 -15.72 24.57 -22.24
C GLN A 3 -14.92 23.34 -22.73
N HIS A 4 -14.03 23.56 -23.69
CA HIS A 4 -13.21 22.50 -24.26
C HIS A 4 -11.80 22.63 -23.73
N TYR A 5 -11.20 21.45 -23.35
CA TYR A 5 -9.86 21.32 -22.80
C TYR A 5 -9.03 20.35 -23.63
N ASP A 6 -7.70 20.41 -23.53
CA ASP A 6 -6.84 19.36 -24.07
C ASP A 6 -6.98 18.08 -23.23
N ALA A 7 -7.12 18.23 -21.91
CA ALA A 7 -7.34 17.08 -21.02
C ALA A 7 -8.28 17.40 -19.83
N ILE A 8 -9.09 16.42 -19.49
CA ILE A 8 -9.81 16.37 -18.20
C ILE A 8 -9.18 15.27 -17.35
N VAL A 9 -8.80 15.59 -16.10
CA VAL A 9 -8.32 14.64 -15.11
C VAL A 9 -9.40 14.48 -14.03
N ILE A 10 -9.88 13.26 -13.80
CA ILE A 10 -10.84 12.95 -12.75
C ILE A 10 -10.12 12.31 -11.57
N GLY A 11 -10.13 12.99 -10.42
CA GLY A 11 -9.44 12.63 -9.18
C GLY A 11 -8.27 13.56 -8.88
N ALA A 12 -8.42 14.41 -7.86
CA ALA A 12 -7.41 15.36 -7.39
C ALA A 12 -6.54 14.78 -6.25
N GLY A 13 -6.23 13.49 -6.35
CA GLY A 13 -5.27 12.81 -5.50
C GLY A 13 -3.83 12.97 -6.00
N ALA A 14 -2.93 12.15 -5.46
CA ALA A 14 -1.51 12.14 -5.77
C ALA A 14 -1.23 12.05 -7.29
N ALA A 15 -1.72 11.02 -7.94
CA ALA A 15 -1.47 10.77 -9.37
C ALA A 15 -2.13 11.85 -10.26
N GLY A 16 -3.37 12.25 -9.93
CA GLY A 16 -4.10 13.25 -10.73
C GLY A 16 -3.47 14.64 -10.68
N MET A 17 -3.05 15.11 -9.51
CA MET A 17 -2.34 16.39 -9.40
C MET A 17 -0.99 16.37 -10.12
N MET A 18 -0.24 15.27 -10.00
CA MET A 18 1.01 15.12 -10.75
C MET A 18 0.77 15.15 -12.26
N CYS A 19 -0.22 14.42 -12.76
CA CYS A 19 -0.57 14.41 -14.18
C CYS A 19 -1.00 15.80 -14.67
N ALA A 20 -1.91 16.44 -13.95
CA ALA A 20 -2.45 17.75 -14.32
C ALA A 20 -1.36 18.84 -14.32
N SER A 21 -0.48 18.86 -13.31
CA SER A 21 0.62 19.81 -13.23
C SER A 21 1.62 19.65 -14.38
N VAL A 22 2.01 18.40 -14.68
CA VAL A 22 2.94 18.11 -15.79
C VAL A 22 2.35 18.51 -17.13
N ALA A 23 1.11 18.16 -17.42
CA ALA A 23 0.46 18.56 -18.67
C ALA A 23 0.27 20.08 -18.78
N GLY A 24 -0.19 20.73 -17.71
CA GLY A 24 -0.40 22.18 -17.67
C GLY A 24 0.90 22.96 -17.88
N GLN A 25 2.00 22.57 -17.24
CA GLN A 25 3.32 23.20 -17.40
C GLN A 25 3.91 22.99 -18.81
N ARG A 26 3.42 22.00 -19.57
CA ARG A 26 3.70 21.82 -21.00
C ARG A 26 2.81 22.68 -21.91
N GLY A 27 1.97 23.56 -21.33
CA GLY A 27 1.12 24.47 -22.06
C GLY A 27 -0.26 23.91 -22.44
N LYS A 28 -0.64 22.73 -21.88
CA LYS A 28 -1.95 22.14 -22.15
C LYS A 28 -3.04 22.79 -21.27
N SER A 29 -4.22 22.97 -21.82
CA SER A 29 -5.40 23.37 -21.07
C SER A 29 -5.96 22.15 -20.32
N VAL A 30 -5.86 22.17 -18.99
CA VAL A 30 -6.23 21.03 -18.13
C VAL A 30 -7.32 21.41 -17.15
N LEU A 31 -8.38 20.60 -17.09
CA LEU A 31 -9.41 20.65 -16.05
C LEU A 31 -9.23 19.46 -15.09
N LEU A 32 -9.08 19.75 -13.79
CA LEU A 32 -8.99 18.76 -12.73
C LEU A 32 -10.30 18.75 -11.93
N ILE A 33 -10.97 17.60 -11.89
CA ILE A 33 -12.27 17.41 -11.23
C ILE A 33 -12.13 16.45 -10.06
N ASP A 34 -12.72 16.79 -8.91
CA ASP A 34 -12.86 15.85 -7.79
C ASP A 34 -14.17 16.06 -7.05
N HIS A 35 -14.78 14.97 -6.60
CA HIS A 35 -16.02 15.01 -5.82
C HIS A 35 -15.80 15.41 -4.35
N ALA A 36 -14.59 15.25 -3.84
CA ALA A 36 -14.27 15.53 -2.46
C ALA A 36 -14.23 17.04 -2.17
N ALA A 37 -14.68 17.43 -0.98
CA ALA A 37 -14.58 18.82 -0.53
C ALA A 37 -13.17 19.20 -0.11
N LYS A 38 -12.35 18.23 0.30
CA LYS A 38 -10.96 18.44 0.73
C LYS A 38 -9.99 17.78 -0.24
N LEU A 39 -8.96 18.52 -0.60
CA LEU A 39 -7.93 18.09 -1.52
C LEU A 39 -7.06 16.99 -0.92
N ALA A 40 -6.82 15.92 -1.70
CA ALA A 40 -5.79 14.91 -1.45
C ALA A 40 -5.86 14.25 -0.05
N GLU A 41 -7.05 13.87 0.42
CA GLU A 41 -7.25 13.28 1.76
C GLU A 41 -6.32 12.08 2.04
N LYS A 42 -6.03 11.23 1.04
CA LYS A 42 -5.13 10.09 1.22
C LYS A 42 -3.68 10.51 1.51
N ILE A 43 -3.20 11.59 0.91
CA ILE A 43 -1.89 12.18 1.25
C ILE A 43 -1.94 12.69 2.69
N ARG A 44 -2.99 13.44 3.03
CA ARG A 44 -3.18 14.09 4.33
C ARG A 44 -3.08 13.12 5.51
N ILE A 45 -3.74 11.96 5.42
CA ILE A 45 -3.78 10.98 6.51
C ILE A 45 -2.59 10.00 6.50
N SER A 46 -1.83 9.94 5.41
CA SER A 46 -0.74 8.99 5.26
C SER A 46 0.41 9.27 6.21
N GLY A 47 1.12 8.20 6.59
CA GLY A 47 2.27 8.31 7.47
C GLY A 47 1.97 8.97 8.82
N GLY A 48 0.74 8.83 9.34
CA GLY A 48 0.32 9.49 10.57
C GLY A 48 0.22 11.01 10.46
N GLY A 49 -0.11 11.53 9.26
CA GLY A 49 -0.21 12.96 8.97
C GLY A 49 1.10 13.61 8.51
N ARG A 50 2.18 12.82 8.34
CA ARG A 50 3.49 13.29 7.88
C ARG A 50 3.84 12.88 6.45
N CYS A 51 2.96 12.20 5.77
CA CYS A 51 3.12 11.69 4.41
C CYS A 51 4.43 10.91 4.19
N ASN A 52 4.36 9.60 4.11
CA ASN A 52 5.46 8.79 3.58
C ASN A 52 5.48 8.95 2.06
N PHE A 53 6.09 10.03 1.57
CA PHE A 53 5.89 10.51 0.20
C PHE A 53 6.65 9.73 -0.87
N THR A 54 7.71 8.99 -0.52
CA THR A 54 8.44 8.09 -1.43
C THR A 54 9.35 7.14 -0.66
N ASN A 55 10.03 6.26 -1.40
CA ASN A 55 11.07 5.38 -0.89
C ASN A 55 12.30 5.45 -1.81
N LEU A 56 13.47 5.67 -1.22
CA LEU A 56 14.74 5.74 -1.96
C LEU A 56 15.10 4.45 -2.69
N GLN A 57 14.57 3.31 -2.21
CA GLN A 57 14.78 1.98 -2.79
C GLN A 57 13.69 1.60 -3.79
N ALA A 58 12.81 2.53 -4.18
CA ALA A 58 11.72 2.22 -5.09
C ALA A 58 12.22 1.74 -6.46
N GLY A 59 11.93 0.49 -6.75
CA GLY A 59 12.28 -0.17 -7.99
C GLY A 59 11.24 -1.21 -8.39
N PRO A 60 11.26 -1.72 -9.63
CA PRO A 60 10.22 -2.61 -10.14
C PRO A 60 9.96 -3.87 -9.31
N ALA A 61 10.97 -4.37 -8.59
CA ALA A 61 10.86 -5.54 -7.72
C ALA A 61 9.96 -5.30 -6.48
N ASN A 62 9.66 -4.05 -6.15
CA ASN A 62 8.84 -3.68 -5.00
C ASN A 62 7.34 -3.54 -5.35
N TYR A 63 6.93 -3.96 -6.54
CA TYR A 63 5.55 -3.83 -7.00
C TYR A 63 4.98 -5.18 -7.44
N LEU A 64 3.73 -5.43 -7.05
CA LEU A 64 2.91 -6.54 -7.51
C LEU A 64 2.03 -6.09 -8.67
N SER A 65 1.91 -6.95 -9.68
CA SER A 65 1.01 -6.81 -10.82
C SER A 65 0.92 -8.17 -11.51
N GLU A 66 -0.17 -8.44 -12.21
CA GLU A 66 -0.26 -9.58 -13.15
C GLU A 66 0.75 -9.44 -14.30
N ASN A 67 1.30 -8.24 -14.51
CA ASN A 67 2.38 -7.95 -15.45
C ASN A 67 3.54 -7.24 -14.72
N PRO A 68 4.47 -7.97 -14.09
CA PRO A 68 5.50 -7.42 -13.20
C PRO A 68 6.44 -6.41 -13.87
N HIS A 69 6.47 -6.37 -15.19
CA HIS A 69 7.36 -5.48 -15.94
C HIS A 69 6.73 -4.15 -16.35
N PHE A 70 5.41 -4.00 -16.18
CA PHE A 70 4.69 -2.83 -16.63
C PHE A 70 5.19 -1.52 -16.00
N CYS A 71 5.44 -1.53 -14.70
CA CYS A 71 5.82 -0.32 -13.97
C CYS A 71 7.23 0.21 -14.31
N LYS A 72 8.09 -0.60 -14.96
CA LYS A 72 9.50 -0.26 -15.23
C LYS A 72 9.66 1.07 -15.98
N SER A 73 8.89 1.26 -17.04
CA SER A 73 8.99 2.46 -17.88
C SER A 73 8.64 3.76 -17.11
N ALA A 74 7.54 3.76 -16.37
CA ALA A 74 7.13 4.93 -15.60
C ALA A 74 8.11 5.23 -14.46
N LEU A 75 8.52 4.20 -13.69
CA LEU A 75 9.46 4.35 -12.57
C LEU A 75 10.84 4.83 -13.02
N SER A 76 11.30 4.46 -14.22
CA SER A 76 12.61 4.92 -14.75
C SER A 76 12.58 6.35 -15.25
N ARG A 77 11.41 6.87 -15.69
CA ARG A 77 11.27 8.22 -16.22
C ARG A 77 10.94 9.27 -15.15
N TYR A 78 10.40 8.84 -14.04
CA TYR A 78 10.21 9.69 -12.86
C TYR A 78 10.49 8.88 -11.60
N THR A 79 11.69 9.06 -11.10
CA THR A 79 12.27 8.27 -10.00
C THR A 79 11.93 8.88 -8.63
N ALA A 80 12.23 8.15 -7.56
CA ALA A 80 12.17 8.69 -6.20
C ALA A 80 13.07 9.93 -6.03
N GLN A 81 14.22 9.97 -6.71
CA GLN A 81 15.12 11.11 -6.69
C GLN A 81 14.52 12.36 -7.38
N ASP A 82 13.74 12.16 -8.46
CA ASP A 82 13.07 13.28 -9.14
C ASP A 82 12.01 13.90 -8.23
N PHE A 83 11.21 13.07 -7.53
CA PHE A 83 10.25 13.59 -6.56
C PHE A 83 10.96 14.26 -5.37
N LEU A 84 12.07 13.70 -4.89
CA LEU A 84 12.87 14.30 -3.83
C LEU A 84 13.47 15.65 -4.26
N ASN A 85 13.87 15.79 -5.51
CA ASN A 85 14.34 17.07 -6.05
C ASN A 85 13.20 18.12 -6.06
N LEU A 86 11.97 17.71 -6.36
CA LEU A 86 10.81 18.58 -6.25
C LEU A 86 10.55 19.01 -4.80
N VAL A 87 10.59 18.08 -3.83
CA VAL A 87 10.47 18.37 -2.39
C VAL A 87 11.53 19.38 -1.95
N LYS A 88 12.79 19.21 -2.38
CA LYS A 88 13.89 20.15 -2.10
C LYS A 88 13.69 21.52 -2.75
N LYS A 89 13.17 21.58 -3.99
CA LYS A 89 12.82 22.84 -4.68
C LYS A 89 11.87 23.68 -3.83
N TYR A 90 10.92 23.03 -3.15
CA TYR A 90 9.96 23.70 -2.25
C TYR A 90 10.46 23.85 -0.82
N ARG A 91 11.71 23.47 -0.53
CA ARG A 91 12.34 23.56 0.80
C ARG A 91 11.53 22.87 1.91
N ILE A 92 10.88 21.77 1.57
CA ILE A 92 10.14 20.95 2.54
C ILE A 92 11.14 20.15 3.35
N ALA A 93 11.09 20.26 4.67
CA ALA A 93 11.90 19.49 5.60
C ALA A 93 11.42 18.03 5.63
N TYR A 94 12.35 17.10 5.61
CA TYR A 94 12.05 15.66 5.58
C TYR A 94 13.18 14.86 6.25
N HIS A 95 12.84 13.64 6.67
CA HIS A 95 13.80 12.66 7.18
C HIS A 95 13.58 11.28 6.59
N GLU A 96 14.62 10.46 6.59
CA GLU A 96 14.53 9.03 6.37
C GLU A 96 14.24 8.35 7.72
N LYS A 97 13.17 7.57 7.80
CA LYS A 97 12.80 6.87 9.02
C LYS A 97 13.43 5.47 9.09
N HIS A 98 13.23 4.64 8.07
CA HIS A 98 13.61 3.24 8.04
C HIS A 98 13.56 2.71 6.61
N LYS A 99 14.54 1.91 6.18
CA LYS A 99 14.56 1.22 4.88
C LYS A 99 14.22 2.12 3.68
N GLY A 100 14.78 3.33 3.65
CA GLY A 100 14.57 4.26 2.54
C GLY A 100 13.25 5.04 2.54
N GLN A 101 12.41 4.89 3.55
CA GLN A 101 11.12 5.58 3.68
C GLN A 101 11.32 7.06 4.01
N LEU A 102 10.82 7.97 3.19
CA LEU A 102 10.93 9.41 3.40
C LEU A 102 9.61 10.02 3.87
N PHE A 103 9.69 10.79 4.96
CA PHE A 103 8.55 11.47 5.59
C PHE A 103 8.81 12.96 5.69
N CYS A 104 7.75 13.78 5.57
CA CYS A 104 7.83 15.18 5.97
C CYS A 104 8.08 15.28 7.48
N ASP A 105 8.87 16.26 7.89
CA ASP A 105 9.12 16.51 9.32
C ASP A 105 7.87 17.08 10.01
N ASP A 106 7.20 18.03 9.37
CA ASP A 106 6.08 18.75 9.95
C ASP A 106 4.73 18.15 9.58
N SER A 107 4.34 18.19 8.29
CA SER A 107 2.99 17.84 7.89
C SER A 107 2.90 17.33 6.44
N ALA A 108 1.95 16.43 6.21
CA ALA A 108 1.52 16.02 4.86
C ALA A 108 0.99 17.19 4.01
N GLU A 109 0.53 18.28 4.66
CA GLU A 109 0.09 19.51 3.98
C GLU A 109 1.17 20.14 3.12
N ASP A 110 2.44 19.94 3.47
CA ASP A 110 3.55 20.48 2.69
C ASP A 110 3.60 19.89 1.28
N ILE A 111 3.41 18.57 1.17
CA ILE A 111 3.29 17.87 -0.12
C ILE A 111 2.05 18.34 -0.87
N ILE A 112 0.92 18.49 -0.18
CA ILE A 112 -0.34 18.93 -0.81
C ILE A 112 -0.18 20.35 -1.37
N ARG A 113 0.39 21.27 -0.59
CA ARG A 113 0.66 22.65 -1.05
C ARG A 113 1.63 22.70 -2.22
N MET A 114 2.68 21.89 -2.18
CA MET A 114 3.64 21.76 -3.26
C MET A 114 2.95 21.33 -4.57
N LEU A 115 2.18 20.24 -4.53
CA LEU A 115 1.48 19.73 -5.72
C LEU A 115 0.43 20.74 -6.23
N LYS A 116 -0.28 21.41 -5.33
CA LYS A 116 -1.20 22.48 -5.70
C LYS A 116 -0.46 23.61 -6.41
N SER A 117 0.68 24.05 -5.89
CA SER A 117 1.51 25.10 -6.51
C SER A 117 2.01 24.68 -7.88
N GLU A 118 2.42 23.42 -8.07
CA GLU A 118 2.81 22.91 -9.39
C GLU A 118 1.63 22.91 -10.38
N CYS A 119 0.39 22.61 -9.92
CA CYS A 119 -0.82 22.76 -10.72
C CYS A 119 -1.11 24.24 -11.07
N ASP A 120 -0.94 25.14 -10.12
CA ASP A 120 -1.16 26.58 -10.30
C ASP A 120 -0.15 27.15 -11.34
N LEU A 121 1.12 26.73 -11.31
CA LEU A 121 2.13 27.05 -12.31
C LEU A 121 1.72 26.55 -13.71
N GLY A 122 1.09 25.38 -13.78
CA GLY A 122 0.50 24.80 -15.01
C GLY A 122 -0.83 25.43 -15.41
N LYS A 123 -1.35 26.43 -14.68
CA LYS A 123 -2.65 27.07 -14.92
C LYS A 123 -3.83 26.07 -14.97
N VAL A 124 -3.72 24.97 -14.19
CA VAL A 124 -4.76 23.94 -14.10
C VAL A 124 -6.06 24.57 -13.57
N GLN A 125 -7.16 24.32 -14.27
CA GLN A 125 -8.48 24.70 -13.80
C GLN A 125 -9.06 23.63 -12.87
N TRP A 126 -9.75 24.04 -11.83
CA TRP A 126 -10.29 23.15 -10.80
C TRP A 126 -11.82 23.18 -10.79
N ARG A 127 -12.42 22.00 -10.59
CA ARG A 127 -13.83 21.83 -10.22
C ARG A 127 -13.88 20.88 -9.03
N MET A 128 -14.01 21.48 -7.85
CA MET A 128 -13.97 20.75 -6.57
C MET A 128 -14.69 21.53 -5.49
N PRO A 129 -15.67 20.97 -4.75
CA PRO A 129 -16.23 19.63 -5.00
C PRO A 129 -17.09 19.59 -6.27
N CYS A 130 -17.00 18.52 -7.06
CA CYS A 130 -17.80 18.37 -8.27
C CYS A 130 -17.98 16.87 -8.59
N GLN A 131 -19.23 16.41 -8.53
CA GLN A 131 -19.58 15.02 -8.81
C GLN A 131 -19.68 14.79 -10.32
N VAL A 132 -18.89 13.82 -10.83
CA VAL A 132 -19.06 13.29 -12.18
C VAL A 132 -20.23 12.31 -12.19
N LYS A 133 -21.16 12.52 -13.13
CA LYS A 133 -22.35 11.68 -13.32
C LYS A 133 -22.16 10.66 -14.43
N GLU A 134 -21.54 11.10 -15.52
CA GLU A 134 -21.40 10.27 -16.72
C GLU A 134 -20.15 10.70 -17.50
N VAL A 135 -19.56 9.75 -18.19
CA VAL A 135 -18.47 9.95 -19.16
C VAL A 135 -18.93 9.37 -20.49
N GLN A 136 -18.83 10.14 -21.56
CA GLN A 136 -19.17 9.71 -22.92
C GLN A 136 -17.97 9.91 -23.85
N ARG A 137 -17.76 8.96 -24.77
CA ARG A 137 -16.84 9.12 -25.88
C ARG A 137 -17.57 9.77 -27.04
N THR A 138 -16.93 10.72 -27.72
CA THR A 138 -17.45 11.41 -28.90
C THR A 138 -16.40 11.37 -30.02
N ASP A 139 -16.74 11.80 -31.22
CA ASP A 139 -15.78 11.88 -32.32
C ASP A 139 -14.64 12.87 -32.04
N ALA A 140 -14.87 13.87 -31.18
CA ALA A 140 -13.89 14.91 -30.81
C ALA A 140 -13.15 14.61 -29.47
N GLY A 141 -13.31 13.41 -28.90
CA GLY A 141 -12.70 13.03 -27.62
C GLY A 141 -13.71 12.58 -26.58
N TYR A 142 -13.80 13.25 -25.43
CA TYR A 142 -14.63 12.87 -24.30
C TYR A 142 -15.50 14.00 -23.79
N GLN A 143 -16.69 13.65 -23.34
CA GLN A 143 -17.57 14.54 -22.59
C GLN A 143 -17.75 14.00 -21.17
N VAL A 144 -17.62 14.88 -20.18
CA VAL A 144 -17.83 14.58 -18.76
C VAL A 144 -19.02 15.40 -18.28
N LEU A 145 -20.12 14.71 -18.01
CA LEU A 145 -21.33 15.28 -17.43
C LEU A 145 -21.15 15.34 -15.90
N THR A 146 -21.31 16.53 -15.34
CA THR A 146 -21.21 16.75 -13.89
C THR A 146 -22.46 17.47 -13.38
N GLU A 147 -22.58 17.65 -12.08
CA GLU A 147 -23.61 18.50 -11.49
C GLU A 147 -23.41 20.00 -11.80
N GLN A 148 -22.21 20.41 -12.21
CA GLN A 148 -21.85 21.80 -12.53
C GLN A 148 -21.87 22.08 -14.07
N GLY A 149 -22.29 21.12 -14.88
CA GLY A 149 -22.35 21.24 -16.32
C GLY A 149 -21.61 20.16 -17.09
N ILE A 150 -21.49 20.37 -18.39
CA ILE A 150 -20.80 19.46 -19.32
C ILE A 150 -19.46 20.08 -19.71
N PHE A 151 -18.40 19.29 -19.54
CA PHE A 151 -17.04 19.64 -19.95
C PHE A 151 -16.59 18.67 -21.04
N SER A 152 -15.83 19.17 -22.00
CA SER A 152 -15.33 18.37 -23.14
C SER A 152 -13.80 18.45 -23.19
N ALA A 153 -13.16 17.34 -23.55
CA ALA A 153 -11.72 17.33 -23.79
C ALA A 153 -11.32 16.31 -24.85
N ALA A 154 -10.21 16.56 -25.52
CA ALA A 154 -9.60 15.59 -26.41
C ALA A 154 -9.17 14.32 -25.66
N GLN A 155 -8.76 14.47 -24.40
CA GLN A 155 -8.21 13.35 -23.61
C GLN A 155 -8.81 13.33 -22.19
N LEU A 156 -8.95 12.12 -21.64
CA LEU A 156 -9.52 11.86 -20.33
C LEU A 156 -8.58 10.98 -19.49
N VAL A 157 -8.26 11.44 -18.28
CA VAL A 157 -7.41 10.73 -17.34
C VAL A 157 -8.23 10.34 -16.11
N ILE A 158 -8.26 9.04 -15.79
CA ILE A 158 -8.89 8.49 -14.59
C ILE A 158 -7.83 8.29 -13.52
N ALA A 159 -7.94 9.07 -12.45
CA ALA A 159 -6.99 9.13 -11.34
C ALA A 159 -7.67 9.00 -9.97
N THR A 160 -8.84 8.34 -9.92
CA THR A 160 -9.70 8.29 -8.74
C THR A 160 -9.24 7.30 -7.66
N GLY A 161 -8.13 6.58 -7.91
CA GLY A 161 -7.57 5.61 -6.96
C GLY A 161 -8.37 4.31 -6.89
N GLY A 162 -8.17 3.56 -5.80
CA GLY A 162 -8.83 2.29 -5.52
C GLY A 162 -9.90 2.39 -4.44
N LEU A 163 -10.20 1.25 -3.78
CA LEU A 163 -11.31 1.10 -2.82
C LEU A 163 -10.90 1.29 -1.36
N SER A 164 -9.59 1.45 -1.09
CA SER A 164 -9.08 1.53 0.28
C SER A 164 -9.54 2.80 0.99
N ILE A 165 -9.86 2.67 2.28
CA ILE A 165 -10.31 3.73 3.18
C ILE A 165 -11.57 4.46 2.65
N PRO A 166 -12.74 3.78 2.52
CA PRO A 166 -13.97 4.40 1.97
C PRO A 166 -14.40 5.68 2.69
N LYS A 167 -14.02 5.85 3.96
CA LYS A 167 -14.36 7.04 4.76
C LYS A 167 -13.81 8.35 4.22
N ILE A 168 -12.76 8.31 3.39
CA ILE A 168 -12.18 9.50 2.76
C ILE A 168 -12.64 9.71 1.33
N GLY A 169 -13.71 9.01 0.89
CA GLY A 169 -14.31 9.19 -0.42
C GLY A 169 -13.83 8.22 -1.50
N ALA A 170 -13.14 7.12 -1.14
CA ALA A 170 -12.80 6.09 -2.11
C ALA A 170 -14.06 5.43 -2.69
N THR A 171 -14.10 5.29 -4.02
CA THR A 171 -15.21 4.68 -4.77
C THR A 171 -14.67 3.74 -5.83
N ASP A 172 -15.55 2.95 -6.43
CA ASP A 172 -15.23 2.07 -7.56
C ASP A 172 -15.34 2.77 -8.95
N PHE A 173 -15.39 4.10 -8.97
CA PHE A 173 -15.60 4.89 -10.19
C PHE A 173 -14.61 4.53 -11.31
N SER A 174 -13.31 4.37 -11.00
CA SER A 174 -12.32 3.95 -11.99
C SER A 174 -12.67 2.60 -12.64
N TYR A 175 -13.19 1.66 -11.86
CA TYR A 175 -13.57 0.33 -12.35
C TYR A 175 -14.90 0.36 -13.12
N GLN A 176 -15.81 1.26 -12.76
CA GLN A 176 -17.03 1.49 -13.56
C GLN A 176 -16.67 2.02 -14.94
N ILE A 177 -15.80 3.03 -15.04
CA ILE A 177 -15.31 3.55 -16.31
C ILE A 177 -14.54 2.48 -17.09
N ALA A 178 -13.67 1.70 -16.44
CA ALA A 178 -12.96 0.62 -17.11
C ALA A 178 -13.92 -0.40 -17.74
N ARG A 179 -14.99 -0.83 -17.03
CA ARG A 179 -16.02 -1.73 -17.57
C ARG A 179 -16.81 -1.08 -18.71
N GLN A 180 -17.13 0.20 -18.60
CA GLN A 180 -17.83 0.94 -19.65
C GLN A 180 -17.06 0.94 -20.99
N PHE A 181 -15.72 0.91 -20.92
CA PHE A 181 -14.84 0.86 -22.09
C PHE A 181 -14.29 -0.55 -22.37
N ASP A 182 -14.97 -1.58 -21.88
CA ASP A 182 -14.65 -3.02 -22.09
C ASP A 182 -13.21 -3.41 -21.69
N LEU A 183 -12.63 -2.72 -20.69
CA LEU A 183 -11.29 -3.04 -20.19
C LEU A 183 -11.33 -4.16 -19.17
N LYS A 184 -10.34 -5.04 -19.22
CA LYS A 184 -10.14 -6.07 -18.21
C LYS A 184 -9.71 -5.47 -16.88
N ILE A 185 -10.22 -6.05 -15.82
CA ILE A 185 -9.90 -5.68 -14.44
C ILE A 185 -9.37 -6.92 -13.72
N VAL A 186 -8.19 -6.80 -13.13
CA VAL A 186 -7.70 -7.75 -12.14
C VAL A 186 -8.49 -7.50 -10.86
N GLU A 187 -9.08 -8.55 -10.30
CA GLU A 187 -10.01 -8.46 -9.16
C GLU A 187 -9.43 -7.62 -8.02
N PRO A 188 -10.07 -6.49 -7.66
CA PRO A 188 -9.59 -5.63 -6.59
C PRO A 188 -9.72 -6.31 -5.22
N ARG A 189 -8.65 -6.26 -4.42
CA ARG A 189 -8.60 -6.82 -3.07
C ARG A 189 -7.94 -5.85 -2.10
N PRO A 190 -8.33 -5.87 -0.80
CA PRO A 190 -7.62 -5.11 0.23
C PRO A 190 -6.16 -5.59 0.32
N ALA A 191 -5.22 -4.67 0.36
CA ALA A 191 -3.79 -4.93 0.54
C ALA A 191 -3.18 -3.97 1.55
N LEU A 192 -2.01 -4.33 2.10
CA LEU A 192 -1.43 -3.65 3.26
C LEU A 192 -2.48 -3.53 4.36
N VAL A 193 -3.01 -4.66 4.81
CA VAL A 193 -4.20 -4.76 5.67
C VAL A 193 -3.95 -5.75 6.80
N PRO A 194 -4.43 -5.48 8.04
CA PRO A 194 -4.38 -6.44 9.14
C PRO A 194 -5.11 -7.73 8.81
N LEU A 195 -4.54 -8.87 9.21
CA LEU A 195 -5.12 -10.19 9.05
C LEU A 195 -5.89 -10.60 10.31
N THR A 196 -7.04 -11.25 10.11
CA THR A 196 -7.93 -11.72 11.17
C THR A 196 -7.90 -13.24 11.29
N PHE A 197 -8.31 -13.74 12.47
CA PHE A 197 -8.37 -15.16 12.75
C PHE A 197 -9.71 -15.54 13.37
N ASP A 198 -10.02 -16.83 13.37
CA ASP A 198 -11.20 -17.32 14.06
C ASP A 198 -11.16 -16.90 15.54
N PRO A 199 -12.25 -16.32 16.10
CA PRO A 199 -12.25 -15.79 17.46
C PRO A 199 -11.88 -16.82 18.54
N LYS A 200 -12.29 -18.08 18.39
CA LYS A 200 -11.97 -19.14 19.35
C LYS A 200 -10.50 -19.55 19.27
N ALA A 201 -9.97 -19.66 18.05
CA ALA A 201 -8.56 -19.97 17.84
C ALA A 201 -7.66 -18.81 18.28
N TRP A 202 -8.13 -17.57 18.21
CA TRP A 202 -7.37 -16.38 18.59
C TRP A 202 -7.50 -16.00 20.05
N GLU A 203 -8.47 -16.55 20.79
CA GLU A 203 -8.74 -16.24 22.20
C GLU A 203 -7.48 -16.29 23.09
N PRO A 204 -6.57 -17.31 23.00
CA PRO A 204 -5.34 -17.36 23.80
C PRO A 204 -4.39 -16.19 23.56
N PHE A 205 -4.48 -15.53 22.40
CA PHE A 205 -3.57 -14.44 21.98
C PHE A 205 -4.14 -13.04 22.23
N VAL A 206 -5.44 -12.94 22.59
CA VAL A 206 -6.08 -11.64 22.90
C VAL A 206 -5.38 -10.87 24.02
N PRO A 207 -4.89 -11.52 25.11
CA PRO A 207 -4.14 -10.83 26.17
C PRO A 207 -2.80 -10.21 25.69
N MET A 208 -2.30 -10.62 24.52
CA MET A 208 -1.06 -10.10 23.93
C MET A 208 -1.28 -8.83 23.09
N ALA A 209 -2.52 -8.38 22.90
CA ALA A 209 -2.82 -7.18 22.12
C ALA A 209 -1.98 -5.97 22.58
N GLY A 210 -1.41 -5.26 21.59
CA GLY A 210 -0.51 -4.14 21.81
C GLY A 210 0.98 -4.51 21.89
N ILE A 211 1.33 -5.81 21.94
CA ILE A 211 2.73 -6.24 21.85
C ILE A 211 3.20 -6.14 20.41
N SER A 212 4.37 -5.54 20.20
CA SER A 212 5.06 -5.49 18.91
C SER A 212 6.48 -6.03 19.06
N LEU A 213 6.95 -6.77 18.03
CA LEU A 213 8.32 -7.27 17.95
C LEU A 213 8.71 -7.53 16.49
N GLU A 214 10.00 -7.45 16.19
CA GLU A 214 10.54 -7.80 14.87
C GLU A 214 10.45 -9.32 14.65
N VAL A 215 9.96 -9.72 13.48
CA VAL A 215 9.78 -11.13 13.09
C VAL A 215 10.17 -11.35 11.64
N ASP A 216 10.45 -12.60 11.25
CA ASP A 216 10.33 -12.99 9.85
C ASP A 216 8.92 -13.55 9.61
N ILE A 217 8.21 -13.01 8.63
CA ILE A 217 6.88 -13.49 8.21
C ILE A 217 6.92 -13.94 6.77
N ALA A 218 6.31 -15.09 6.47
CA ALA A 218 6.32 -15.68 5.13
C ALA A 218 4.95 -16.21 4.73
N THR A 219 4.69 -16.21 3.42
CA THR A 219 3.58 -16.93 2.76
C THR A 219 4.01 -17.49 1.42
N GLY A 220 3.16 -18.31 0.80
CA GLY A 220 3.43 -18.97 -0.47
C GLY A 220 4.15 -20.31 -0.34
N ASP A 221 4.22 -21.02 -1.45
CA ASP A 221 4.89 -22.32 -1.56
C ASP A 221 6.41 -22.17 -1.81
N LYS A 222 7.12 -23.31 -1.94
CA LYS A 222 8.57 -23.32 -2.16
C LYS A 222 9.04 -22.52 -3.39
N LYS A 223 8.18 -22.31 -4.40
CA LYS A 223 8.53 -21.61 -5.64
C LYS A 223 8.24 -20.11 -5.56
N ASN A 224 7.18 -19.74 -4.81
CA ASN A 224 6.67 -18.37 -4.72
C ASN A 224 6.75 -17.83 -3.29
N LYS A 225 7.65 -18.35 -2.47
CA LYS A 225 7.80 -17.94 -1.08
C LYS A 225 8.24 -16.48 -0.99
N THR A 226 7.43 -15.67 -0.32
CA THR A 226 7.74 -14.29 0.03
C THR A 226 8.01 -14.18 1.52
N ILE A 227 9.06 -13.46 1.91
CA ILE A 227 9.46 -13.27 3.30
C ILE A 227 9.72 -11.78 3.54
N PHE A 228 9.24 -11.28 4.68
CA PHE A 228 9.56 -9.94 5.18
C PHE A 228 10.06 -10.01 6.62
N ARG A 229 11.13 -9.24 6.92
CA ARG A 229 11.60 -9.00 8.28
C ARG A 229 11.18 -7.60 8.70
N GLU A 230 10.20 -7.49 9.58
CA GLU A 230 9.59 -6.25 10.05
C GLU A 230 8.88 -6.48 11.39
N ASP A 231 8.41 -5.39 12.01
CA ASP A 231 7.59 -5.45 13.22
C ASP A 231 6.20 -6.05 12.96
N LEU A 232 5.86 -7.06 13.75
CA LEU A 232 4.52 -7.63 13.88
C LEU A 232 3.85 -7.00 15.10
N LEU A 233 2.55 -6.74 15.02
CA LEU A 233 1.73 -6.23 16.12
C LEU A 233 0.57 -7.20 16.41
N PHE A 234 0.46 -7.66 17.65
CA PHE A 234 -0.71 -8.39 18.13
C PHE A 234 -1.89 -7.45 18.33
N THR A 235 -3.08 -7.87 17.88
CA THR A 235 -4.34 -7.14 18.07
C THR A 235 -5.42 -8.03 18.69
N HIS A 236 -6.53 -7.46 19.11
CA HIS A 236 -7.66 -8.23 19.66
C HIS A 236 -8.31 -9.20 18.66
N ARG A 237 -8.10 -9.00 17.34
CA ARG A 237 -8.75 -9.80 16.28
C ARG A 237 -7.77 -10.58 15.42
N GLY A 238 -6.49 -10.40 15.65
CA GLY A 238 -5.46 -11.02 14.83
C GLY A 238 -4.15 -10.26 14.87
N LEU A 239 -3.51 -10.14 13.72
CA LEU A 239 -2.20 -9.57 13.55
C LEU A 239 -2.21 -8.34 12.66
N SER A 240 -1.33 -7.39 12.97
CA SER A 240 -1.09 -6.15 12.23
C SER A 240 0.40 -5.81 12.28
N GLY A 241 0.76 -4.55 12.06
CA GLY A 241 2.15 -4.09 12.00
C GLY A 241 2.77 -4.26 10.61
N PRO A 242 3.92 -3.63 10.35
CA PRO A 242 4.55 -3.62 9.03
C PRO A 242 4.72 -5.02 8.41
N ALA A 243 5.15 -6.01 9.18
CA ALA A 243 5.33 -7.40 8.73
C ALA A 243 4.02 -7.97 8.14
N VAL A 244 2.92 -7.79 8.88
CA VAL A 244 1.62 -8.35 8.49
C VAL A 244 1.00 -7.55 7.35
N LEU A 245 1.13 -6.23 7.36
CA LEU A 245 0.67 -5.40 6.24
C LEU A 245 1.38 -5.78 4.95
N GLN A 246 2.70 -5.96 4.96
CA GLN A 246 3.47 -6.41 3.80
C GLN A 246 2.99 -7.77 3.29
N ILE A 247 2.94 -8.77 4.18
CA ILE A 247 2.61 -10.15 3.76
C ILE A 247 1.18 -10.28 3.29
N SER A 248 0.24 -9.45 3.78
CA SER A 248 -1.16 -9.46 3.39
C SER A 248 -1.37 -9.19 1.90
N SER A 249 -0.46 -8.44 1.27
CA SER A 249 -0.49 -8.19 -0.17
C SER A 249 -0.15 -9.43 -1.01
N PHE A 250 0.50 -10.44 -0.42
CA PHE A 250 0.92 -11.69 -1.07
C PHE A 250 0.04 -12.87 -0.67
N TRP A 251 -0.52 -12.83 0.53
CA TRP A 251 -1.37 -13.88 1.08
C TRP A 251 -2.64 -14.09 0.25
N GLN A 252 -3.03 -15.36 0.08
CA GLN A 252 -4.29 -15.74 -0.56
C GLN A 252 -5.24 -16.36 0.50
N PRO A 253 -6.56 -16.16 0.39
CA PRO A 253 -7.53 -16.77 1.29
C PRO A 253 -7.37 -18.31 1.38
N GLY A 254 -7.27 -18.81 2.61
CA GLY A 254 -7.06 -20.24 2.88
C GLY A 254 -5.59 -20.68 2.97
N GLU A 255 -4.64 -19.84 2.57
CA GLU A 255 -3.21 -20.14 2.73
C GLU A 255 -2.73 -19.85 4.15
N ALA A 256 -1.72 -20.59 4.59
CA ALA A 256 -1.03 -20.32 5.85
C ALA A 256 -0.01 -19.19 5.69
N ILE A 257 0.15 -18.41 6.75
CA ILE A 257 1.34 -17.60 6.99
C ILE A 257 2.23 -18.31 8.00
N THR A 258 3.54 -18.16 7.86
CA THR A 258 4.53 -18.70 8.81
C THR A 258 5.24 -17.53 9.47
N VAL A 259 5.25 -17.49 10.78
CA VAL A 259 5.92 -16.43 11.57
C VAL A 259 7.07 -17.04 12.34
N ASN A 260 8.26 -16.46 12.20
CA ASN A 260 9.41 -16.71 13.05
C ASN A 260 9.51 -15.54 14.05
N LEU A 261 9.16 -15.81 15.31
CA LEU A 261 9.18 -14.81 16.39
C LEU A 261 10.60 -14.51 16.89
N LEU A 262 11.57 -15.35 16.53
CA LEU A 262 12.97 -15.26 16.94
C LEU A 262 13.90 -15.42 15.72
N PRO A 263 13.98 -14.41 14.82
CA PRO A 263 14.67 -14.56 13.54
C PRO A 263 16.14 -14.97 13.63
N ASP A 264 16.80 -14.62 14.71
CA ASP A 264 18.25 -14.79 14.89
C ASP A 264 18.63 -15.93 15.86
N VAL A 265 17.62 -16.68 16.38
CA VAL A 265 17.83 -17.75 17.38
C VAL A 265 17.06 -19.00 16.99
N ASP A 266 17.70 -20.15 16.89
CA ASP A 266 17.03 -21.45 16.91
C ASP A 266 16.78 -21.85 18.37
N LEU A 267 15.55 -21.58 18.83
CA LEU A 267 15.20 -21.75 20.24
C LEU A 267 15.30 -23.21 20.69
N ALA A 268 14.95 -24.15 19.82
CA ALA A 268 15.01 -25.57 20.18
C ALA A 268 16.45 -26.02 20.49
N GLU A 269 17.39 -25.70 19.61
CA GLU A 269 18.79 -26.06 19.76
C GLU A 269 19.42 -25.35 20.98
N GLU A 270 19.08 -24.05 21.16
CA GLU A 270 19.59 -23.28 22.32
C GLU A 270 19.11 -23.85 23.65
N LEU A 271 17.82 -24.14 23.80
CA LEU A 271 17.25 -24.69 25.03
C LEU A 271 17.78 -26.09 25.34
N ILE A 272 17.94 -26.95 24.31
CA ILE A 272 18.48 -28.32 24.50
C ILE A 272 19.94 -28.28 24.90
N ALA A 273 20.76 -27.47 24.22
CA ALA A 273 22.16 -27.31 24.56
C ALA A 273 22.34 -26.67 25.94
N GLY A 274 21.45 -25.79 26.34
CA GLY A 274 21.49 -25.04 27.58
C GLY A 274 20.96 -25.77 28.83
N LYS A 275 20.37 -26.99 28.70
CA LYS A 275 19.71 -27.72 29.80
C LYS A 275 20.54 -27.81 31.09
N GLY A 276 21.84 -28.01 30.96
CA GLY A 276 22.76 -28.15 32.11
C GLY A 276 23.27 -26.82 32.68
N THR A 277 23.12 -25.73 31.96
CA THR A 277 23.74 -24.42 32.25
C THR A 277 22.75 -23.31 32.54
N ILE A 278 21.56 -23.33 31.90
CA ILE A 278 20.52 -22.31 32.10
C ILE A 278 19.84 -22.57 33.45
N LYS A 279 20.09 -21.67 34.42
CA LYS A 279 19.54 -21.76 35.79
C LYS A 279 18.18 -21.05 35.92
N LYS A 280 17.82 -20.17 34.96
CA LYS A 280 16.52 -19.46 34.93
C LYS A 280 15.39 -20.45 34.64
N ASN A 281 14.17 -20.19 35.16
CA ASN A 281 12.99 -20.86 34.68
C ASN A 281 12.70 -20.44 33.20
N ILE A 282 11.87 -21.23 32.52
CA ILE A 282 11.67 -21.07 31.08
C ILE A 282 11.05 -19.73 30.73
N ALA A 283 10.12 -19.20 31.55
CA ALA A 283 9.50 -17.89 31.27
C ALA A 283 10.54 -16.76 31.36
N ASN A 284 11.37 -16.74 32.39
CA ASN A 284 12.41 -15.74 32.55
C ASN A 284 13.53 -15.87 31.51
N HIS A 285 13.73 -17.06 30.97
CA HIS A 285 14.67 -17.25 29.87
C HIS A 285 14.11 -16.71 28.56
N LEU A 286 12.86 -17.05 28.20
CA LEU A 286 12.20 -16.52 27.00
C LEU A 286 12.01 -15.01 27.06
N ALA A 287 11.81 -14.43 28.25
CA ALA A 287 11.71 -12.98 28.42
C ALA A 287 13.00 -12.21 28.08
N THR A 288 14.12 -12.92 27.84
CA THR A 288 15.35 -12.29 27.30
C THR A 288 15.27 -12.04 25.79
N TYR A 289 14.35 -12.70 25.08
CA TYR A 289 14.18 -12.60 23.63
C TYR A 289 12.90 -11.84 23.25
N VAL A 290 11.81 -12.08 23.98
CA VAL A 290 10.49 -11.49 23.69
C VAL A 290 9.92 -10.81 24.93
N PRO A 291 8.97 -9.87 24.81
CA PRO A 291 8.30 -9.29 25.96
C PRO A 291 7.73 -10.36 26.92
N ALA A 292 7.93 -10.18 28.21
CA ALA A 292 7.57 -11.19 29.24
C ALA A 292 6.13 -11.69 29.12
N ARG A 293 5.16 -10.78 28.87
CA ARG A 293 3.76 -11.14 28.66
C ARG A 293 3.55 -12.06 27.44
N LEU A 294 4.36 -11.89 26.38
CA LEU A 294 4.33 -12.76 25.21
C LEU A 294 4.94 -14.13 25.54
N ALA A 295 6.07 -14.16 26.25
CA ALA A 295 6.69 -15.41 26.71
C ALA A 295 5.71 -16.26 27.55
N GLU A 296 5.05 -15.67 28.52
CA GLU A 296 4.06 -16.33 29.37
C GLU A 296 2.88 -16.87 28.56
N GLY A 297 2.32 -16.05 27.66
CA GLY A 297 1.19 -16.46 26.82
C GLY A 297 1.55 -17.59 25.84
N LEU A 298 2.74 -17.55 25.24
CA LEU A 298 3.22 -18.63 24.36
C LEU A 298 3.47 -19.92 25.13
N LEU A 299 4.03 -19.84 26.33
CA LEU A 299 4.20 -21.02 27.20
C LEU A 299 2.85 -21.62 27.59
N ALA A 300 1.87 -20.80 27.99
CA ALA A 300 0.52 -21.25 28.32
C ALA A 300 -0.15 -21.93 27.12
N ALA A 301 -0.04 -21.35 25.92
CA ALA A 301 -0.56 -21.94 24.68
C ALA A 301 0.11 -23.29 24.34
N ASN A 302 1.35 -23.51 24.79
CA ASN A 302 2.08 -24.79 24.64
C ASN A 302 1.91 -25.75 25.85
N GLY A 303 1.07 -25.41 26.84
CA GLY A 303 0.86 -26.23 28.05
C GLY A 303 2.13 -26.38 28.90
N ILE A 304 3.00 -25.38 28.94
CA ILE A 304 4.24 -25.35 29.70
C ILE A 304 4.07 -24.34 30.84
N ALA A 305 4.31 -24.77 32.09
CA ALA A 305 4.30 -23.86 33.23
C ALA A 305 5.50 -22.91 33.16
N GLY A 306 5.27 -21.60 33.37
CA GLY A 306 6.32 -20.59 33.21
C GLY A 306 7.46 -20.72 34.20
N ASP A 307 7.23 -21.31 35.39
CA ASP A 307 8.20 -21.60 36.45
C ASP A 307 8.98 -22.91 36.24
N ALA A 308 8.63 -23.69 35.19
CA ALA A 308 9.34 -24.94 34.89
C ALA A 308 10.81 -24.71 34.63
N LYS A 309 11.64 -25.59 35.18
CA LYS A 309 13.08 -25.61 34.86
C LYS A 309 13.30 -26.23 33.49
N ILE A 310 14.15 -25.62 32.68
CA ILE A 310 14.46 -26.12 31.33
C ILE A 310 15.03 -27.55 31.38
N ALA A 311 15.82 -27.86 32.44
CA ALA A 311 16.38 -29.20 32.67
C ALA A 311 15.32 -30.29 32.85
N ASP A 312 14.14 -29.95 33.38
CA ASP A 312 13.07 -30.91 33.67
C ASP A 312 12.16 -31.19 32.43
N LEU A 313 12.29 -30.37 31.37
CA LEU A 313 11.53 -30.54 30.15
C LEU A 313 12.23 -31.55 29.20
N THR A 314 11.43 -32.39 28.55
CA THR A 314 11.97 -33.32 27.54
C THR A 314 12.43 -32.57 26.30
N ASP A 315 13.43 -33.11 25.59
CA ASP A 315 13.88 -32.54 24.30
C ASP A 315 12.74 -32.43 23.29
N LYS A 316 11.83 -33.41 23.30
CA LYS A 316 10.62 -33.36 22.46
C LYS A 316 9.77 -32.11 22.75
N ARG A 317 9.55 -31.76 24.01
CA ARG A 317 8.77 -30.56 24.38
C ARG A 317 9.51 -29.27 24.02
N LEU A 318 10.84 -29.25 24.22
CA LEU A 318 11.66 -28.11 23.84
C LEU A 318 11.69 -27.90 22.33
N ARG A 319 11.78 -28.98 21.51
CA ARG A 319 11.66 -28.90 20.05
C ARG A 319 10.30 -28.39 19.62
N GLN A 320 9.22 -28.90 20.22
CA GLN A 320 7.86 -28.42 19.91
C GLN A 320 7.68 -26.93 20.23
N LEU A 321 8.20 -26.46 21.37
CA LEU A 321 8.17 -25.04 21.71
C LEU A 321 8.98 -24.21 20.69
N GLY A 322 10.19 -24.66 20.35
CA GLY A 322 11.02 -24.01 19.33
C GLY A 322 10.33 -23.95 17.97
N ASP A 323 9.74 -25.05 17.50
CA ASP A 323 8.99 -25.06 16.26
C ASP A 323 7.81 -24.08 16.28
N ASN A 324 7.08 -24.01 17.40
CA ASN A 324 5.96 -23.07 17.55
C ASN A 324 6.41 -21.61 17.68
N MET A 325 7.66 -21.31 17.97
CA MET A 325 8.20 -19.95 18.00
C MET A 325 8.97 -19.57 16.74
N ASN A 326 9.73 -20.49 16.16
CA ASN A 326 10.51 -20.23 14.95
C ASN A 326 9.75 -20.53 13.65
N ARG A 327 8.68 -21.33 13.71
CA ARG A 327 7.90 -21.76 12.53
C ARG A 327 6.40 -21.76 12.81
N TRP A 328 5.94 -20.74 13.53
CA TRP A 328 4.53 -20.63 13.92
C TRP A 328 3.63 -20.48 12.69
N GLN A 329 2.85 -21.52 12.41
CA GLN A 329 1.91 -21.53 11.28
C GLN A 329 0.53 -21.06 11.72
N LEU A 330 -0.01 -20.10 10.97
CA LEU A 330 -1.31 -19.50 11.19
C LEU A 330 -2.10 -19.46 9.90
N ILE A 331 -3.38 -19.79 9.96
CA ILE A 331 -4.28 -19.67 8.80
C ILE A 331 -5.27 -18.52 9.09
N PRO A 332 -5.05 -17.34 8.49
CA PRO A 332 -6.00 -16.24 8.62
C PRO A 332 -7.36 -16.62 8.03
N ASN A 333 -8.44 -16.25 8.71
CA ASN A 333 -9.80 -16.41 8.17
C ASN A 333 -10.25 -15.23 7.30
N GLY A 334 -9.44 -14.16 7.22
CA GLY A 334 -9.72 -12.98 6.44
C GLY A 334 -8.81 -11.82 6.80
N SER A 335 -9.28 -10.62 6.48
CA SER A 335 -8.62 -9.36 6.81
C SER A 335 -9.62 -8.33 7.36
N GLU A 336 -9.13 -7.20 7.88
CA GLU A 336 -9.98 -6.07 8.30
C GLU A 336 -10.64 -5.33 7.11
N GLY A 337 -10.41 -5.78 5.88
CA GLY A 337 -11.04 -5.28 4.66
C GLY A 337 -10.63 -3.86 4.29
N TYR A 338 -11.30 -3.30 3.29
CA TYR A 338 -11.00 -1.97 2.74
C TYR A 338 -11.03 -0.83 3.77
N ARG A 339 -11.75 -0.99 4.86
CA ARG A 339 -11.80 0.03 5.94
C ARG A 339 -10.45 0.25 6.61
N LYS A 340 -9.58 -0.75 6.60
CA LYS A 340 -8.27 -0.75 7.25
C LYS A 340 -7.11 -0.97 6.28
N ALA A 341 -7.42 -1.35 5.05
CA ALA A 341 -6.41 -1.50 4.01
C ALA A 341 -5.80 -0.14 3.65
N GLU A 342 -4.48 -0.06 3.58
CA GLU A 342 -3.82 1.16 3.12
C GLU A 342 -3.99 1.35 1.61
N VAL A 343 -4.00 0.25 0.85
CA VAL A 343 -4.11 0.26 -0.61
C VAL A 343 -5.01 -0.85 -1.12
N THR A 344 -5.37 -0.74 -2.39
CA THR A 344 -6.07 -1.77 -3.16
C THR A 344 -5.06 -2.49 -4.06
N ARG A 345 -5.00 -3.83 -3.98
CA ARG A 345 -4.31 -4.66 -4.96
C ARG A 345 -5.27 -4.97 -6.11
N GLY A 346 -4.74 -5.15 -7.33
CA GLY A 346 -5.54 -5.31 -8.53
C GLY A 346 -5.94 -3.97 -9.13
N GLY A 347 -6.92 -3.95 -10.03
CA GLY A 347 -7.35 -2.78 -10.77
C GLY A 347 -7.35 -3.00 -12.27
N VAL A 348 -7.31 -1.93 -13.06
CA VAL A 348 -7.27 -2.03 -14.53
C VAL A 348 -6.05 -2.83 -14.96
N ASP A 349 -6.29 -3.89 -15.75
CA ASP A 349 -5.24 -4.78 -16.23
C ASP A 349 -4.22 -4.00 -17.06
N THR A 350 -2.98 -4.05 -16.67
CA THR A 350 -1.90 -3.32 -17.33
C THR A 350 -1.64 -3.75 -18.77
N ARG A 351 -2.13 -4.91 -19.18
CA ARG A 351 -2.10 -5.37 -20.58
C ARG A 351 -2.97 -4.51 -21.49
N GLU A 352 -3.98 -3.85 -20.95
CA GLU A 352 -4.83 -2.90 -21.68
C GLU A 352 -4.14 -1.53 -21.91
N LEU A 353 -3.07 -1.24 -21.17
CA LEU A 353 -2.43 0.07 -21.12
C LEU A 353 -1.06 0.08 -21.80
N SER A 354 -0.70 1.23 -22.36
CA SER A 354 0.67 1.53 -22.76
C SER A 354 1.55 1.79 -21.54
N GLN A 355 2.63 1.03 -21.37
CA GLN A 355 3.57 1.26 -20.26
C GLN A 355 4.33 2.60 -20.36
N GLN A 356 4.32 3.24 -21.52
CA GLN A 356 5.01 4.52 -21.73
C GLN A 356 4.13 5.72 -21.37
N SER A 357 2.83 5.64 -21.68
CA SER A 357 1.91 6.77 -21.55
C SER A 357 0.78 6.56 -20.56
N MET A 358 0.55 5.34 -20.08
CA MET A 358 -0.63 4.95 -19.30
C MET A 358 -1.95 5.02 -20.10
N MET A 359 -1.89 5.30 -21.40
CA MET A 359 -3.06 5.37 -22.29
C MET A 359 -3.60 3.97 -22.59
N VAL A 360 -4.91 3.85 -22.67
CA VAL A 360 -5.60 2.63 -23.11
C VAL A 360 -5.28 2.36 -24.58
N LYS A 361 -4.80 1.16 -24.90
CA LYS A 361 -4.34 0.80 -26.25
C LYS A 361 -5.43 0.88 -27.31
N ASN A 362 -6.62 0.37 -26.96
CA ASN A 362 -7.76 0.28 -27.87
C ASN A 362 -8.75 1.44 -27.71
N CYS A 363 -8.44 2.44 -26.88
CA CYS A 363 -9.27 3.60 -26.66
C CYS A 363 -8.38 4.87 -26.57
N PRO A 364 -7.95 5.42 -27.72
CA PRO A 364 -7.07 6.58 -27.77
C PRO A 364 -7.62 7.75 -26.96
N GLY A 365 -6.75 8.42 -26.22
CA GLY A 365 -7.11 9.56 -25.39
C GLY A 365 -7.67 9.20 -24.01
N LEU A 366 -7.89 7.91 -23.68
CA LEU A 366 -8.27 7.47 -22.33
C LEU A 366 -7.05 6.95 -21.58
N TYR A 367 -6.88 7.41 -20.32
CA TYR A 367 -5.75 7.04 -19.47
C TYR A 367 -6.22 6.58 -18.10
N PHE A 368 -5.50 5.63 -17.49
CA PHE A 368 -5.66 5.24 -16.09
C PHE A 368 -4.32 5.34 -15.38
N ILE A 369 -4.29 5.96 -14.20
CA ILE A 369 -3.07 6.21 -13.42
C ILE A 369 -3.24 5.96 -11.92
N GLY A 370 -2.13 5.81 -11.22
CA GLY A 370 -2.12 5.59 -9.78
C GLY A 370 -2.71 4.24 -9.37
N GLU A 371 -3.41 4.20 -8.26
CA GLU A 371 -3.94 2.98 -7.64
C GLU A 371 -5.15 2.37 -8.38
N SER A 372 -5.68 3.05 -9.40
CA SER A 372 -6.72 2.47 -10.28
C SER A 372 -6.18 1.36 -11.19
N VAL A 373 -4.87 1.29 -11.37
CA VAL A 373 -4.14 0.34 -12.23
C VAL A 373 -3.60 -0.81 -11.40
N ASP A 374 -3.58 -2.03 -11.96
CA ASP A 374 -3.00 -3.22 -11.31
C ASP A 374 -1.48 -3.10 -11.15
N VAL A 375 -1.06 -2.17 -10.29
CA VAL A 375 0.31 -1.98 -9.81
C VAL A 375 0.25 -1.60 -8.33
N THR A 376 0.67 -2.51 -7.46
CA THR A 376 0.58 -2.35 -6.00
C THR A 376 1.97 -2.36 -5.39
N GLY A 377 2.39 -1.28 -4.79
CA GLY A 377 3.68 -1.15 -4.12
C GLY A 377 3.69 -1.75 -2.72
N TRP A 378 4.88 -2.09 -2.25
CA TRP A 378 5.13 -2.48 -0.88
C TRP A 378 4.75 -1.36 0.10
N LEU A 379 4.75 -1.67 1.41
CA LEU A 379 4.59 -0.68 2.47
C LEU A 379 5.82 0.24 2.52
N GLY A 380 5.58 1.55 2.66
CA GLY A 380 6.66 2.48 2.91
C GLY A 380 7.01 3.43 1.76
N GLY A 381 6.02 4.10 1.18
CA GLY A 381 6.19 5.16 0.18
C GLY A 381 6.14 4.70 -1.28
N TYR A 382 6.19 3.40 -1.53
CA TYR A 382 6.18 2.85 -2.89
C TYR A 382 4.90 3.17 -3.68
N ASN A 383 3.73 3.12 -3.04
CA ASN A 383 2.46 3.42 -3.69
C ASN A 383 2.35 4.90 -4.08
N PHE A 384 2.90 5.81 -3.30
CA PHE A 384 3.02 7.21 -3.69
C PHE A 384 4.02 7.37 -4.84
N GLN A 385 5.16 6.68 -4.80
CA GLN A 385 6.09 6.74 -5.93
C GLN A 385 5.43 6.27 -7.23
N TRP A 386 4.63 5.21 -7.20
CA TRP A 386 3.83 4.79 -8.35
C TRP A 386 2.86 5.87 -8.81
N ALA A 387 2.17 6.54 -7.88
CA ALA A 387 1.27 7.65 -8.21
C ALA A 387 2.01 8.79 -8.92
N TRP A 388 3.21 9.16 -8.44
CA TRP A 388 4.04 10.18 -9.08
C TRP A 388 4.50 9.74 -10.46
N SER A 389 5.07 8.54 -10.59
CA SER A 389 5.63 8.03 -11.83
C SER A 389 4.58 7.83 -12.92
N SER A 390 3.42 7.25 -12.58
CA SER A 390 2.33 7.07 -13.54
C SER A 390 1.65 8.38 -13.91
N GLY A 391 1.49 9.31 -12.96
CA GLY A 391 0.97 10.65 -13.19
C GLY A 391 1.89 11.45 -14.12
N PHE A 392 3.19 11.42 -13.88
CA PHE A 392 4.19 12.03 -14.76
C PHE A 392 4.15 11.44 -16.18
N ALA A 393 4.06 10.10 -16.28
CA ALA A 393 4.01 9.41 -17.56
C ALA A 393 2.79 9.86 -18.40
N ALA A 394 1.61 9.90 -17.80
CA ALA A 394 0.39 10.36 -18.48
C ALA A 394 0.45 11.84 -18.81
N GLY A 395 0.80 12.71 -17.86
CA GLY A 395 0.91 14.15 -18.08
C GLY A 395 1.92 14.53 -19.18
N SER A 396 3.00 13.74 -19.31
CA SER A 396 3.98 13.90 -20.39
C SER A 396 3.48 13.43 -21.75
N ALA A 397 2.48 12.56 -21.80
CA ALA A 397 1.94 11.97 -23.02
C ALA A 397 0.69 12.72 -23.55
N ILE A 398 0.11 13.62 -22.78
CA ILE A 398 -1.03 14.43 -23.24
C ILE A 398 -0.58 15.34 -24.39
N GLU A 399 -1.27 15.21 -25.52
CA GLU A 399 -1.03 15.96 -26.77
C GLU A 399 -2.10 17.05 -26.96
N SER A 400 -1.93 17.90 -27.97
CA SER A 400 -2.89 18.96 -28.30
C SER A 400 -4.04 18.42 -29.11
#